data_67dafd315044a37b536c67846ce1db1c
#
_entry.id   67dafd315044a37b536c67846ce1db1c
#
_cell.length_a   1.000
_cell.length_b   1.000
_cell.length_c   1.000
_cell.angle_alpha   90.00
_cell.angle_beta   90.00
_cell.angle_gamma   90.00
#
_symmetry.space_group_name_H-M   'P 1'
#
loop_
_entity.id
_entity.type
_entity.pdbx_description
1 polymer ?
#
loop_
_entity_poly.entity_id
_entity_poly.type
_entity_poly.pdbx_seq_one_letter_code
_entity_poly.pdbx_strand_id
1 'polypeptide(L)'
;MSTNQSRTVFDATAATYDRDRMKLIPGHEAFYAAALELIPTDAMSIAELGAGSGLFSIMLRAAFPEAHLTLIDFSEKMLELAKERLGDDSRVTFTLTDYTIDPLPRNCDAIVSSLSIHHLEDERKRTLLRSILEALKPGGLFVNADHIAGPNAELEEVYQLRWLADVRALGATEQQISDSLYRQQEDRRSPVAAQLAWMREAGFADVDCWYKYSSFAVMCGVRPR
;
A
#
# COMPACT_ATOMS: atom_id res chain seq x y z
N MET A 1 -3.62 17.89 7.53
CA MET A 1 -5.10 17.80 7.40
C MET A 1 -5.58 16.58 8.16
N SER A 2 -6.76 16.61 8.70
CA SER A 2 -7.22 15.57 9.61
C SER A 2 -7.57 14.29 8.83
N THR A 3 -7.32 13.13 9.41
CA THR A 3 -7.81 11.79 9.04
C THR A 3 -9.29 11.76 8.62
N ASN A 4 -10.07 12.73 9.06
CA ASN A 4 -11.50 12.87 8.73
C ASN A 4 -11.77 13.25 7.25
N GLN A 5 -10.91 14.01 6.59
CA GLN A 5 -11.15 14.46 5.21
C GLN A 5 -10.84 13.34 4.20
N SER A 6 -9.74 12.63 4.40
CA SER A 6 -9.40 11.45 3.62
C SER A 6 -10.47 10.35 3.76
N ARG A 7 -10.97 10.11 4.98
CA ARG A 7 -12.05 9.16 5.26
C ARG A 7 -13.31 9.46 4.44
N THR A 8 -13.74 10.72 4.37
CA THR A 8 -14.94 11.13 3.62
C THR A 8 -14.80 10.88 2.11
N VAL A 9 -13.60 11.09 1.54
CA VAL A 9 -13.34 10.86 0.12
C VAL A 9 -13.36 9.36 -0.21
N PHE A 10 -12.73 8.52 0.61
CA PHE A 10 -12.73 7.06 0.42
C PHE A 10 -14.13 6.45 0.60
N ASP A 11 -14.87 6.88 1.61
CA ASP A 11 -16.25 6.42 1.84
C ASP A 11 -17.20 6.78 0.69
N ALA A 12 -16.98 7.90 0.01
CA ALA A 12 -17.82 8.34 -1.10
C ALA A 12 -17.55 7.61 -2.41
N THR A 13 -16.33 7.07 -2.61
CA THR A 13 -15.88 6.49 -3.88
C THR A 13 -15.77 4.96 -3.86
N ALA A 14 -16.01 4.32 -2.72
CA ALA A 14 -15.78 2.89 -2.50
C ALA A 14 -16.40 1.97 -3.57
N ALA A 15 -17.65 2.21 -3.99
CA ALA A 15 -18.38 1.34 -4.92
C ALA A 15 -17.83 1.33 -6.37
N THR A 16 -17.16 2.40 -6.81
CA THR A 16 -16.59 2.51 -8.18
C THR A 16 -15.08 2.34 -8.21
N TYR A 17 -14.45 2.45 -7.05
CA TYR A 17 -13.00 2.48 -6.85
C TYR A 17 -12.28 1.27 -7.44
N ASP A 18 -12.78 0.08 -7.23
CA ASP A 18 -12.13 -1.18 -7.61
C ASP A 18 -12.09 -1.43 -9.12
N ARG A 19 -13.23 -1.18 -9.79
CA ARG A 19 -13.34 -1.36 -11.24
C ARG A 19 -12.40 -0.43 -12.00
N ASP A 20 -12.20 0.77 -11.46
CA ASP A 20 -11.39 1.81 -12.08
C ASP A 20 -9.92 1.62 -11.78
N ARG A 21 -9.57 1.05 -10.63
CA ARG A 21 -8.20 0.93 -10.12
C ARG A 21 -7.27 0.16 -11.06
N MET A 22 -7.74 -0.94 -11.65
CA MET A 22 -6.93 -1.73 -12.60
C MET A 22 -6.53 -0.95 -13.85
N LYS A 23 -7.36 0.03 -14.27
CA LYS A 23 -7.02 0.91 -15.40
C LYS A 23 -6.13 2.08 -15.00
N LEU A 24 -6.11 2.44 -13.72
CA LEU A 24 -5.41 3.60 -13.19
C LEU A 24 -4.01 3.26 -12.64
N ILE A 25 -3.67 1.97 -12.57
CA ILE A 25 -2.34 1.49 -12.16
C ILE A 25 -1.68 0.81 -13.35
N PRO A 26 -0.88 1.52 -14.16
CA PRO A 26 -0.15 0.92 -15.27
C PRO A 26 0.77 -0.21 -14.79
N GLY A 27 0.67 -1.39 -15.43
CA GLY A 27 1.44 -2.56 -15.03
C GLY A 27 1.03 -3.18 -13.70
N HIS A 28 -0.24 -3.03 -13.29
CA HIS A 28 -0.76 -3.50 -11.98
C HIS A 28 -0.44 -4.97 -11.68
N GLU A 29 -0.46 -5.86 -12.70
CA GLU A 29 -0.11 -7.27 -12.51
C GLU A 29 1.34 -7.43 -12.04
N ALA A 30 2.30 -6.82 -12.74
CA ALA A 30 3.71 -6.88 -12.37
C ALA A 30 3.99 -6.16 -11.03
N PHE A 31 3.29 -5.06 -10.76
CA PHE A 31 3.39 -4.31 -9.51
C PHE A 31 2.96 -5.14 -8.29
N TYR A 32 1.81 -5.80 -8.36
CA TYR A 32 1.34 -6.65 -7.27
C TYR A 32 2.10 -7.97 -7.18
N ALA A 33 2.46 -8.58 -8.32
CA ALA A 33 3.28 -9.78 -8.34
C ALA A 33 4.62 -9.55 -7.64
N ALA A 34 5.31 -8.44 -7.95
CA ALA A 34 6.56 -8.08 -7.30
C ALA A 34 6.45 -7.91 -5.78
N ALA A 35 5.31 -7.41 -5.29
CA ALA A 35 5.06 -7.30 -3.85
C ALA A 35 4.83 -8.68 -3.19
N LEU A 36 4.08 -9.57 -3.86
CA LEU A 36 3.78 -10.92 -3.36
C LEU A 36 5.02 -11.82 -3.36
N GLU A 37 5.83 -11.76 -4.41
CA GLU A 37 7.05 -12.58 -4.57
C GLU A 37 8.11 -12.32 -3.51
N LEU A 38 8.11 -11.13 -2.89
CA LEU A 38 9.03 -10.79 -1.80
C LEU A 38 8.68 -11.48 -0.49
N ILE A 39 7.40 -11.78 -0.25
CA ILE A 39 6.93 -12.33 1.02
C ILE A 39 7.41 -13.80 1.12
N PRO A 40 8.06 -14.20 2.23
CA PRO A 40 8.49 -15.58 2.41
C PRO A 40 7.33 -16.57 2.26
N THR A 41 7.52 -17.64 1.50
CA THR A 41 6.48 -18.62 1.18
C THR A 41 5.95 -19.38 2.41
N ASP A 42 6.70 -19.37 3.51
CA ASP A 42 6.35 -19.95 4.81
C ASP A 42 5.81 -18.92 5.81
N ALA A 43 5.51 -17.70 5.37
CA ALA A 43 4.91 -16.68 6.22
C ALA A 43 3.53 -17.13 6.71
N MET A 44 3.33 -17.15 8.03
CA MET A 44 2.09 -17.59 8.69
C MET A 44 1.30 -16.45 9.33
N SER A 45 1.91 -15.27 9.50
CA SER A 45 1.28 -14.08 10.09
C SER A 45 1.61 -12.87 9.24
N ILE A 46 0.62 -12.36 8.51
CA ILE A 46 0.78 -11.22 7.60
C ILE A 46 -0.21 -10.13 8.02
N ALA A 47 0.28 -8.90 8.21
CA ALA A 47 -0.57 -7.73 8.42
C ALA A 47 -0.55 -6.82 7.19
N GLU A 48 -1.71 -6.38 6.74
CA GLU A 48 -1.86 -5.39 5.65
C GLU A 48 -2.30 -4.05 6.23
N LEU A 49 -1.50 -3.01 5.99
CA LEU A 49 -1.78 -1.63 6.42
C LEU A 49 -2.49 -0.87 5.31
N GLY A 50 -3.69 -0.38 5.58
CA GLY A 50 -4.54 0.29 4.59
C GLY A 50 -5.11 -0.72 3.59
N ALA A 51 -5.76 -1.77 4.08
CA ALA A 51 -6.31 -2.85 3.26
C ALA A 51 -7.40 -2.36 2.28
N GLY A 52 -8.04 -1.24 2.60
CA GLY A 52 -9.08 -0.66 1.78
C GLY A 52 -10.21 -1.66 1.51
N SER A 53 -10.65 -1.74 0.26
CA SER A 53 -11.68 -2.69 -0.20
C SER A 53 -11.20 -4.14 -0.33
N GLY A 54 -9.95 -4.47 0.05
CA GLY A 54 -9.42 -5.83 0.03
C GLY A 54 -8.91 -6.32 -1.34
N LEU A 55 -8.62 -5.42 -2.29
CA LEU A 55 -8.10 -5.83 -3.61
C LEU A 55 -6.75 -6.55 -3.53
N PHE A 56 -5.80 -6.03 -2.75
CA PHE A 56 -4.53 -6.69 -2.54
C PHE A 56 -4.67 -7.85 -1.55
N SER A 57 -5.57 -7.71 -0.57
CA SER A 57 -5.87 -8.75 0.42
C SER A 57 -6.30 -10.08 -0.21
N ILE A 58 -7.12 -10.05 -1.28
CA ILE A 58 -7.54 -11.30 -1.97
C ILE A 58 -6.37 -11.97 -2.67
N MET A 59 -5.42 -11.20 -3.19
CA MET A 59 -4.19 -11.73 -3.79
C MET A 59 -3.29 -12.35 -2.72
N LEU A 60 -3.15 -11.67 -1.55
CA LEU A 60 -2.45 -12.22 -0.38
C LEU A 60 -3.08 -13.54 0.07
N ARG A 61 -4.43 -13.58 0.18
CA ARG A 61 -5.13 -14.80 0.59
C ARG A 61 -4.89 -15.96 -0.38
N ALA A 62 -4.90 -15.68 -1.68
CA ALA A 62 -4.63 -16.69 -2.70
C ALA A 62 -3.18 -17.21 -2.67
N ALA A 63 -2.21 -16.31 -2.45
CA ALA A 63 -0.79 -16.64 -2.38
C ALA A 63 -0.39 -17.36 -1.07
N PHE A 64 -1.05 -17.01 0.05
CA PHE A 64 -0.74 -17.51 1.40
C PHE A 64 -1.97 -18.16 2.06
N PRO A 65 -2.44 -19.32 1.55
CA PRO A 65 -3.70 -19.93 2.00
C PRO A 65 -3.66 -20.41 3.46
N GLU A 66 -2.51 -20.63 4.04
CA GLU A 66 -2.38 -21.08 5.44
C GLU A 66 -2.09 -19.92 6.41
N ALA A 67 -1.70 -18.74 5.91
CA ALA A 67 -1.36 -17.62 6.76
C ALA A 67 -2.59 -16.99 7.42
N HIS A 68 -2.42 -16.46 8.62
CA HIS A 68 -3.38 -15.55 9.24
C HIS A 68 -3.14 -14.14 8.70
N LEU A 69 -4.17 -13.53 8.10
CA LEU A 69 -4.14 -12.17 7.60
C LEU A 69 -4.81 -11.22 8.60
N THR A 70 -4.13 -10.14 8.98
CA THR A 70 -4.72 -9.05 9.74
C THR A 70 -4.86 -7.83 8.82
N LEU A 71 -6.08 -7.50 8.44
CA LEU A 71 -6.40 -6.41 7.51
C LEU A 71 -6.78 -5.17 8.30
N ILE A 72 -6.01 -4.11 8.17
CA ILE A 72 -6.13 -2.89 8.95
C ILE A 72 -6.54 -1.74 8.04
N ASP A 73 -7.62 -1.06 8.39
CA ASP A 73 -8.04 0.17 7.73
C ASP A 73 -8.79 1.05 8.73
N PHE A 74 -8.78 2.37 8.53
CA PHE A 74 -9.52 3.33 9.34
C PHE A 74 -10.94 3.58 8.84
N SER A 75 -11.28 3.12 7.63
CA SER A 75 -12.61 3.24 7.02
C SER A 75 -13.41 1.96 7.22
N GLU A 76 -14.51 2.08 7.97
CA GLU A 76 -15.45 0.97 8.20
C GLU A 76 -16.06 0.47 6.88
N LYS A 77 -16.44 1.40 5.98
CA LYS A 77 -17.02 1.04 4.67
C LYS A 77 -16.04 0.27 3.79
N MET A 78 -14.76 0.61 3.83
CA MET A 78 -13.74 -0.13 3.09
C MET A 78 -13.57 -1.53 3.66
N LEU A 79 -13.55 -1.70 4.97
CA LEU A 79 -13.47 -3.03 5.59
C LEU A 79 -14.74 -3.87 5.35
N GLU A 80 -15.93 -3.26 5.24
CA GLU A 80 -17.15 -3.96 4.84
C GLU A 80 -17.00 -4.56 3.43
N LEU A 81 -16.50 -3.79 2.46
CA LEU A 81 -16.21 -4.30 1.11
C LEU A 81 -15.15 -5.41 1.11
N ALA A 82 -14.12 -5.26 1.93
CA ALA A 82 -13.10 -6.30 2.09
C ALA A 82 -13.68 -7.60 2.67
N LYS A 83 -14.61 -7.50 3.66
CA LYS A 83 -15.35 -8.65 4.21
C LYS A 83 -16.23 -9.31 3.16
N GLU A 84 -16.99 -8.53 2.38
CA GLU A 84 -17.82 -9.06 1.29
C GLU A 84 -16.97 -9.83 0.27
N ARG A 85 -15.75 -9.35 -0.01
CA ARG A 85 -14.83 -9.95 -0.98
C ARG A 85 -14.15 -11.22 -0.49
N LEU A 86 -13.70 -11.24 0.75
CA LEU A 86 -12.96 -12.36 1.34
C LEU A 86 -13.87 -13.41 1.98
N GLY A 87 -15.14 -13.07 2.24
CA GLY A 87 -16.11 -13.95 2.89
C GLY A 87 -15.76 -14.28 4.34
N ASP A 88 -16.38 -15.33 4.85
CA ASP A 88 -16.17 -15.81 6.23
C ASP A 88 -14.93 -16.73 6.31
N ASP A 89 -13.76 -16.15 6.17
CA ASP A 89 -12.49 -16.87 6.36
C ASP A 89 -11.99 -16.68 7.80
N SER A 90 -11.93 -17.76 8.57
CA SER A 90 -11.48 -17.76 9.96
C SER A 90 -10.01 -17.37 10.15
N ARG A 91 -9.22 -17.35 9.07
CA ARG A 91 -7.83 -16.89 9.06
C ARG A 91 -7.69 -15.42 8.67
N VAL A 92 -8.78 -14.69 8.55
CA VAL A 92 -8.77 -13.25 8.25
C VAL A 92 -9.37 -12.48 9.41
N THR A 93 -8.61 -11.54 9.95
CA THR A 93 -9.07 -10.59 10.97
C THR A 93 -9.15 -9.20 10.37
N PHE A 94 -10.30 -8.55 10.50
CA PHE A 94 -10.51 -7.16 10.08
C PHE A 94 -10.40 -6.24 11.30
N THR A 95 -9.52 -5.25 11.22
CA THR A 95 -9.24 -4.34 12.33
C THR A 95 -9.51 -2.91 11.91
N LEU A 96 -10.59 -2.33 12.45
CA LEU A 96 -10.95 -0.93 12.25
C LEU A 96 -10.09 -0.05 13.18
N THR A 97 -9.00 0.49 12.64
CA THR A 97 -8.06 1.30 13.42
C THR A 97 -7.19 2.17 12.50
N ASP A 98 -6.64 3.24 13.04
CA ASP A 98 -5.66 4.11 12.36
C ASP A 98 -4.24 3.60 12.67
N TYR A 99 -3.64 2.87 11.73
CA TYR A 99 -2.30 2.31 11.85
C TYR A 99 -1.18 3.36 12.05
N THR A 100 -1.51 4.65 11.91
CA THR A 100 -0.53 5.74 12.12
C THR A 100 -0.40 6.18 13.58
N ILE A 101 -1.37 5.81 14.43
CA ILE A 101 -1.44 6.20 15.85
C ILE A 101 -1.67 5.03 16.79
N ASP A 102 -2.37 3.99 16.33
CA ASP A 102 -2.69 2.82 17.14
C ASP A 102 -1.60 1.74 17.05
N PRO A 103 -1.45 0.89 18.06
CA PRO A 103 -0.47 -0.19 18.05
C PRO A 103 -0.70 -1.18 16.90
N LEU A 104 0.36 -1.52 16.18
CA LEU A 104 0.33 -2.55 15.15
C LEU A 104 0.32 -3.96 15.76
N PRO A 105 -0.23 -4.98 15.04
CA PRO A 105 -0.11 -6.39 15.42
C PRO A 105 1.36 -6.78 15.58
N ARG A 106 1.68 -7.52 16.64
CA ARG A 106 3.08 -7.91 16.93
C ARG A 106 3.39 -9.31 16.40
N ASN A 107 4.69 -9.58 16.25
CA ASN A 107 5.21 -10.85 15.77
C ASN A 107 4.71 -11.25 14.38
N CYS A 108 4.63 -10.29 13.46
CA CYS A 108 4.32 -10.55 12.07
C CYS A 108 5.54 -11.13 11.32
N ASP A 109 5.32 -12.13 10.48
CA ASP A 109 6.32 -12.63 9.53
C ASP A 109 6.50 -11.62 8.39
N ALA A 110 5.38 -11.00 7.97
CA ALA A 110 5.40 -9.90 7.02
C ALA A 110 4.40 -8.81 7.41
N ILE A 111 4.74 -7.56 7.13
CA ILE A 111 3.83 -6.42 7.12
C ILE A 111 3.87 -5.84 5.71
N VAL A 112 2.70 -5.66 5.12
CA VAL A 112 2.57 -5.17 3.75
C VAL A 112 1.67 -3.94 3.70
N SER A 113 1.88 -3.09 2.71
CA SER A 113 0.97 -2.00 2.40
C SER A 113 0.87 -1.82 0.89
N SER A 114 -0.33 -1.52 0.40
CA SER A 114 -0.55 -1.22 -1.00
C SER A 114 -1.33 0.07 -1.17
N LEU A 115 -0.69 1.06 -1.80
CA LEU A 115 -1.29 2.35 -2.17
C LEU A 115 -2.03 3.04 -1.01
N SER A 116 -1.35 3.10 0.15
CA SER A 116 -1.90 3.68 1.38
C SER A 116 -0.93 4.65 2.07
N ILE A 117 0.36 4.31 2.20
CA ILE A 117 1.33 5.08 2.98
C ILE A 117 1.65 6.43 2.31
N HIS A 118 1.49 6.57 1.01
CA HIS A 118 1.71 7.83 0.29
C HIS A 118 0.78 8.98 0.72
N HIS A 119 -0.30 8.71 1.42
CA HIS A 119 -1.17 9.76 1.98
C HIS A 119 -0.59 10.42 3.24
N LEU A 120 0.43 9.83 3.85
CA LEU A 120 1.03 10.36 5.08
C LEU A 120 2.06 11.45 4.79
N GLU A 121 2.16 12.43 5.68
CA GLU A 121 3.29 13.36 5.71
C GLU A 121 4.60 12.61 6.02
N ASP A 122 5.73 13.09 5.53
CA ASP A 122 7.02 12.40 5.60
C ASP A 122 7.43 12.03 7.03
N GLU A 123 7.17 12.90 8.01
CA GLU A 123 7.47 12.61 9.41
C GLU A 123 6.62 11.48 9.98
N ARG A 124 5.35 11.38 9.54
CA ARG A 124 4.48 10.26 9.90
C ARG A 124 4.94 8.95 9.26
N LYS A 125 5.41 8.98 8.00
CA LYS A 125 6.03 7.81 7.35
C LYS A 125 7.23 7.30 8.14
N ARG A 126 8.12 8.22 8.56
CA ARG A 126 9.30 7.87 9.38
C ARG A 126 8.90 7.23 10.72
N THR A 127 7.88 7.78 11.38
CA THR A 127 7.38 7.23 12.65
C THR A 127 6.76 5.84 12.43
N LEU A 128 5.93 5.68 11.39
CA LEU A 128 5.30 4.42 11.03
C LEU A 128 6.36 3.33 10.73
N LEU A 129 7.44 3.65 10.02
CA LEU A 129 8.52 2.70 9.73
C LEU A 129 9.14 2.11 11.00
N ARG A 130 9.31 2.92 12.07
CA ARG A 130 9.80 2.41 13.36
C ARG A 130 8.78 1.47 14.01
N SER A 131 7.48 1.83 14.00
CA SER A 131 6.41 0.98 14.52
C SER A 131 6.31 -0.35 13.75
N ILE A 132 6.47 -0.32 12.43
CA ILE A 132 6.50 -1.51 11.58
C ILE A 132 7.69 -2.41 11.97
N LEU A 133 8.89 -1.82 12.11
CA LEU A 133 10.09 -2.58 12.51
C LEU A 133 9.88 -3.30 13.84
N GLU A 134 9.27 -2.62 14.83
CA GLU A 134 8.98 -3.22 16.15
C GLU A 134 7.92 -4.32 16.08
N ALA A 135 6.97 -4.22 15.17
CA ALA A 135 5.86 -5.17 15.02
C ALA A 135 6.27 -6.48 14.30
N LEU A 136 7.28 -6.43 13.45
CA LEU A 136 7.82 -7.60 12.75
C LEU A 136 8.56 -8.54 13.71
N LYS A 137 8.62 -9.83 13.40
CA LYS A 137 9.57 -10.78 13.99
C LYS A 137 11.01 -10.44 13.57
N PRO A 138 12.04 -10.82 14.34
CA PRO A 138 13.41 -10.83 13.82
C PRO A 138 13.49 -11.64 12.51
N GLY A 139 14.03 -11.05 11.45
CA GLY A 139 14.01 -11.60 10.10
C GLY A 139 12.71 -11.40 9.33
N GLY A 140 11.70 -10.76 9.93
CA GLY A 140 10.44 -10.43 9.27
C GLY A 140 10.58 -9.32 8.22
N LEU A 141 9.69 -9.29 7.26
CA LEU A 141 9.76 -8.44 6.06
C LEU A 141 8.70 -7.35 6.06
N PHE A 142 9.09 -6.13 5.69
CA PHE A 142 8.17 -5.07 5.29
C PHE A 142 8.18 -4.89 3.78
N VAL A 143 6.99 -4.83 3.16
CA VAL A 143 6.80 -4.54 1.72
C VAL A 143 5.84 -3.37 1.56
N ASN A 144 6.27 -2.33 0.84
CA ASN A 144 5.44 -1.19 0.48
C ASN A 144 5.32 -1.07 -1.04
N ALA A 145 4.17 -1.44 -1.58
CA ALA A 145 3.81 -1.27 -2.97
C ALA A 145 3.04 0.05 -3.13
N ASP A 146 3.71 1.14 -3.56
CA ASP A 146 3.13 2.46 -3.37
C ASP A 146 3.34 3.43 -4.53
N HIS A 147 2.56 4.50 -4.50
CA HIS A 147 2.64 5.65 -5.39
C HIS A 147 3.74 6.60 -4.88
N ILE A 148 4.72 6.88 -5.73
CA ILE A 148 5.92 7.62 -5.37
C ILE A 148 6.03 8.93 -6.16
N ALA A 149 6.78 9.90 -5.62
CA ALA A 149 7.14 11.12 -6.32
C ALA A 149 8.35 10.91 -7.23
N GLY A 150 8.47 11.75 -8.25
CA GLY A 150 9.70 11.92 -9.00
C GLY A 150 10.82 12.47 -8.10
N PRO A 151 12.09 12.19 -8.43
CA PRO A 151 13.22 12.67 -7.65
C PRO A 151 13.45 14.20 -7.77
N ASN A 152 12.87 14.82 -8.79
CA ASN A 152 12.87 16.28 -9.04
C ASN A 152 11.63 16.65 -9.86
N ALA A 153 11.40 17.96 -10.06
CA ALA A 153 10.21 18.47 -10.75
C ALA A 153 10.13 18.01 -12.22
N GLU A 154 11.26 17.94 -12.93
CA GLU A 154 11.32 17.55 -14.33
C GLU A 154 10.90 16.08 -14.51
N LEU A 155 11.38 15.18 -13.64
CA LEU A 155 11.01 13.78 -13.68
C LEU A 155 9.61 13.53 -13.12
N GLU A 156 9.13 14.35 -12.20
CA GLU A 156 7.72 14.32 -11.76
C GLU A 156 6.78 14.61 -12.92
N GLU A 157 7.08 15.61 -13.74
CA GLU A 157 6.29 15.93 -14.94
C GLU A 157 6.31 14.76 -15.95
N VAL A 158 7.49 14.17 -16.18
CA VAL A 158 7.62 12.99 -17.05
C VAL A 158 6.77 11.82 -16.53
N TYR A 159 6.77 11.57 -15.20
CA TYR A 159 5.95 10.52 -14.61
C TYR A 159 4.46 10.76 -14.81
N GLN A 160 4.02 12.01 -14.62
CA GLN A 160 2.62 12.38 -14.81
C GLN A 160 2.18 12.24 -16.27
N LEU A 161 2.98 12.73 -17.23
CA LEU A 161 2.69 12.59 -18.65
C LEU A 161 2.66 11.12 -19.08
N ARG A 162 3.58 10.31 -18.57
CA ARG A 162 3.62 8.87 -18.83
C ARG A 162 2.38 8.18 -18.27
N TRP A 163 2.02 8.47 -17.01
CA TRP A 163 0.82 7.92 -16.39
C TRP A 163 -0.44 8.25 -17.20
N LEU A 164 -0.62 9.51 -17.63
CA LEU A 164 -1.75 9.91 -18.48
C LEU A 164 -1.81 9.13 -19.79
N ALA A 165 -0.68 8.92 -20.46
CA ALA A 165 -0.61 8.15 -21.69
C ALA A 165 -0.98 6.67 -21.44
N ASP A 166 -0.44 6.07 -20.40
CA ASP A 166 -0.65 4.66 -20.07
C ASP A 166 -2.09 4.37 -19.64
N VAL A 167 -2.71 5.21 -18.79
CA VAL A 167 -4.10 4.97 -18.34
C VAL A 167 -5.11 5.16 -19.49
N ARG A 168 -4.85 6.08 -20.43
CA ARG A 168 -5.64 6.20 -21.65
C ARG A 168 -5.50 4.95 -22.55
N ALA A 169 -4.30 4.43 -22.68
CA ALA A 169 -4.05 3.20 -23.42
C ALA A 169 -4.73 1.98 -22.78
N LEU A 170 -4.88 1.96 -21.44
CA LEU A 170 -5.63 0.96 -20.69
C LEU A 170 -7.16 1.16 -20.76
N GLY A 171 -7.64 2.19 -21.47
CA GLY A 171 -9.06 2.45 -21.68
C GLY A 171 -9.73 3.13 -20.48
N ALA A 172 -9.00 3.91 -19.70
CA ALA A 172 -9.59 4.80 -18.72
C ALA A 172 -10.32 5.97 -19.43
N THR A 173 -11.51 6.31 -18.96
CA THR A 173 -12.25 7.48 -19.46
C THR A 173 -11.66 8.77 -18.89
N GLU A 174 -11.86 9.90 -19.58
CA GLU A 174 -11.41 11.21 -19.06
C GLU A 174 -12.05 11.55 -17.70
N GLN A 175 -13.28 11.06 -17.43
CA GLN A 175 -13.90 11.21 -16.12
C GLN A 175 -13.13 10.43 -15.04
N GLN A 176 -12.76 9.16 -15.29
CA GLN A 176 -11.98 8.34 -14.38
C GLN A 176 -10.59 8.96 -14.10
N ILE A 177 -9.97 9.51 -15.14
CA ILE A 177 -8.70 10.25 -15.04
C ILE A 177 -8.86 11.50 -14.17
N SER A 178 -9.89 12.31 -14.43
CA SER A 178 -10.19 13.51 -13.66
C SER A 178 -10.45 13.22 -12.19
N ASP A 179 -11.25 12.19 -11.90
CA ASP A 179 -11.55 11.76 -10.54
C ASP A 179 -10.29 11.24 -9.81
N SER A 180 -9.40 10.55 -10.54
CA SER A 180 -8.11 10.11 -10.00
C SER A 180 -7.19 11.29 -9.70
N LEU A 181 -7.07 12.25 -10.61
CA LEU A 181 -6.27 13.47 -10.39
C LEU A 181 -6.80 14.29 -9.20
N TYR A 182 -8.11 14.35 -9.03
CA TYR A 182 -8.72 15.02 -7.88
C TYR A 182 -8.31 14.34 -6.56
N ARG A 183 -8.38 13.00 -6.50
CA ARG A 183 -7.93 12.26 -5.30
C ARG A 183 -6.44 12.42 -5.02
N GLN A 184 -5.60 12.45 -6.07
CA GLN A 184 -4.15 12.63 -5.95
C GLN A 184 -3.73 13.99 -5.35
N GLN A 185 -4.62 14.98 -5.28
CA GLN A 185 -4.33 16.26 -4.61
C GLN A 185 -4.07 16.09 -3.11
N GLU A 186 -4.62 15.04 -2.50
CA GLU A 186 -4.41 14.71 -1.08
C GLU A 186 -3.15 13.84 -0.85
N ASP A 187 -2.49 13.39 -1.92
CA ASP A 187 -1.29 12.58 -1.80
C ASP A 187 -0.10 13.39 -1.27
N ARG A 188 0.71 12.75 -0.46
CA ARG A 188 1.98 13.25 0.08
C ARG A 188 3.09 12.30 -0.35
N ARG A 189 3.21 12.15 -1.67
CA ARG A 189 4.19 11.23 -2.26
C ARG A 189 5.61 11.67 -1.97
N SER A 190 6.49 10.71 -1.78
CA SER A 190 7.91 10.93 -1.53
C SER A 190 8.76 10.14 -2.53
N PRO A 191 9.93 10.63 -2.95
CA PRO A 191 10.81 9.90 -3.85
C PRO A 191 11.30 8.57 -3.23
N VAL A 192 11.51 7.55 -4.07
CA VAL A 192 12.03 6.24 -3.64
C VAL A 192 13.28 6.38 -2.79
N ALA A 193 14.26 7.19 -3.25
CA ALA A 193 15.52 7.35 -2.54
C ALA A 193 15.34 7.84 -1.10
N ALA A 194 14.40 8.77 -0.86
CA ALA A 194 14.09 9.26 0.47
C ALA A 194 13.46 8.15 1.33
N GLN A 195 12.49 7.41 0.80
CA GLN A 195 11.81 6.34 1.52
C GLN A 195 12.77 5.20 1.89
N LEU A 196 13.65 4.77 0.98
CA LEU A 196 14.69 3.78 1.27
C LEU A 196 15.69 4.28 2.34
N ALA A 197 16.03 5.58 2.33
CA ALA A 197 16.88 6.16 3.38
C ALA A 197 16.17 6.10 4.74
N TRP A 198 14.88 6.46 4.81
CA TRP A 198 14.10 6.40 6.05
C TRP A 198 13.93 4.98 6.58
N MET A 199 13.79 3.98 5.71
CA MET A 199 13.78 2.58 6.12
C MET A 199 15.10 2.18 6.79
N ARG A 200 16.26 2.56 6.19
CA ARG A 200 17.58 2.31 6.79
C ARG A 200 17.77 3.06 8.11
N GLU A 201 17.35 4.32 8.18
CA GLU A 201 17.37 5.13 9.41
C GLU A 201 16.49 4.52 10.52
N ALA A 202 15.36 3.90 10.16
CA ALA A 202 14.51 3.19 11.10
C ALA A 202 15.13 1.89 11.63
N GLY A 203 16.15 1.34 10.96
CA GLY A 203 16.88 0.14 11.37
C GLY A 203 16.61 -1.11 10.53
N PHE A 204 15.92 -0.98 9.38
CA PHE A 204 15.78 -2.09 8.45
C PHE A 204 17.11 -2.43 7.77
N ALA A 205 17.38 -3.73 7.61
CA ALA A 205 18.42 -4.27 6.75
C ALA A 205 17.84 -4.65 5.37
N ASP A 206 18.72 -4.94 4.42
CA ASP A 206 18.38 -5.42 3.07
C ASP A 206 17.31 -4.55 2.37
N VAL A 207 17.44 -3.23 2.56
CA VAL A 207 16.49 -2.24 2.04
C VAL A 207 16.73 -2.01 0.57
N ASP A 208 15.72 -2.30 -0.27
CA ASP A 208 15.80 -2.14 -1.72
C ASP A 208 14.46 -1.72 -2.35
N CYS A 209 14.53 -1.22 -3.59
CA CYS A 209 13.40 -1.02 -4.48
C CYS A 209 13.36 -2.16 -5.51
N TRP A 210 12.49 -3.12 -5.27
CA TRP A 210 12.42 -4.36 -6.05
C TRP A 210 11.74 -4.19 -7.42
N TYR A 211 10.76 -3.28 -7.50
CA TYR A 211 10.06 -2.95 -8.72
C TYR A 211 9.86 -1.43 -8.81
N LYS A 212 10.01 -0.89 -10.02
CA LYS A 212 9.68 0.49 -10.29
C LYS A 212 9.21 0.68 -11.72
N TYR A 213 8.04 1.27 -11.88
CA TYR A 213 7.54 1.74 -13.16
C TYR A 213 6.95 3.13 -12.98
N SER A 214 7.63 4.14 -13.55
CA SER A 214 7.25 5.56 -13.43
C SER A 214 7.02 5.95 -11.97
N SER A 215 5.78 6.31 -11.60
CA SER A 215 5.37 6.72 -10.26
C SER A 215 4.89 5.57 -9.36
N PHE A 216 5.05 4.31 -9.74
CA PHE A 216 4.72 3.14 -8.93
C PHE A 216 5.99 2.38 -8.57
N ALA A 217 6.14 2.02 -7.29
CA ALA A 217 7.31 1.27 -6.83
C ALA A 217 6.95 0.27 -5.74
N VAL A 218 7.69 -0.84 -5.69
CA VAL A 218 7.66 -1.80 -4.59
C VAL A 218 9.00 -1.72 -3.87
N MET A 219 8.94 -1.33 -2.61
CA MET A 219 10.09 -1.19 -1.72
C MET A 219 9.98 -2.22 -0.60
N CYS A 220 11.12 -2.73 -0.15
CA CYS A 220 11.15 -3.70 0.93
C CYS A 220 12.32 -3.45 1.90
N GLY A 221 12.20 -4.03 3.09
CA GLY A 221 13.26 -4.06 4.09
C GLY A 221 13.01 -5.13 5.13
N VAL A 222 14.07 -5.70 5.67
CA VAL A 222 14.04 -6.81 6.63
C VAL A 222 14.34 -6.30 8.03
N ARG A 223 13.59 -6.75 9.04
CA ARG A 223 13.99 -6.56 10.43
C ARG A 223 15.24 -7.41 10.73
N PRO A 224 16.35 -6.85 11.20
CA PRO A 224 17.53 -7.62 11.59
C PRO A 224 17.20 -8.75 12.59
N ARG A 225 17.96 -9.85 12.53
CA ARG A 225 17.85 -10.98 13.43
C ARG A 225 18.46 -10.70 14.80
#